data_3c747298ad4399665ad368fed1dd4e07
#
_entry.id   3c747298ad4399665ad368fed1dd4e07
#
_cell.length_a   1.000
_cell.length_b   1.000
_cell.length_c   1.000
_cell.angle_alpha   90.00
_cell.angle_beta   90.00
_cell.angle_gamma   90.00
#
_symmetry.space_group_name_H-M   'P 1'
#
loop_
_entity.id
_entity.type
_entity.pdbx_description
1 polymer ?
#
loop_
_entity_poly.entity_id
_entity_poly.type
_entity_poly.pdbx_seq_one_letter_code
_entity_poly.pdbx_strand_id
1 'polypeptide(L)'
;QKPGRRVAVVGSGPAGLACAQQLARAGHDVVVREKSDRIGGLMRYGIPDFKLEKPSIDRRMAQMSAEGVVFRPGVEVGRDADPKAMLEEYDAVVLAGGAEKPRDLPVPGRDLAGVHFAMEFLPLQNKVVAGERVAGQILATGKHVVVIGGGDTGSDCVGTSNRQGAASVTQFELLPRPPEAEDKPLVWPYWPIKLRTSSSHEEGCKRD
;
A
#
# COMPACT_ATOMS: atom_id res chain seq x y z
N GLN A 1 26.74 -23.92 14.22
CA GLN A 1 25.55 -23.31 13.57
C GLN A 1 24.36 -24.21 13.84
N LYS A 2 23.27 -23.69 14.39
CA LYS A 2 22.00 -24.42 14.41
C LYS A 2 21.56 -24.57 12.94
N PRO A 3 21.09 -25.76 12.51
CA PRO A 3 20.56 -25.93 11.17
C PRO A 3 19.41 -24.93 11.00
N GLY A 4 19.41 -24.17 9.91
CA GLY A 4 18.34 -23.23 9.58
C GLY A 4 17.01 -23.97 9.45
N ARG A 5 15.92 -23.25 9.76
CA ARG A 5 14.56 -23.73 9.52
C ARG A 5 14.06 -23.21 8.18
N ARG A 6 13.21 -23.99 7.52
CA ARG A 6 12.53 -23.55 6.31
C ARG A 6 11.26 -22.77 6.68
N VAL A 7 11.19 -21.52 6.28
CA VAL A 7 10.06 -20.64 6.62
C VAL A 7 9.42 -20.06 5.35
N ALA A 8 8.12 -20.20 5.22
CA ALA A 8 7.35 -19.52 4.20
C ALA A 8 6.75 -18.23 4.78
N VAL A 9 6.85 -17.13 4.03
CA VAL A 9 6.19 -15.87 4.33
C VAL A 9 5.15 -15.59 3.24
N VAL A 10 3.89 -15.45 3.62
CA VAL A 10 2.77 -15.18 2.71
C VAL A 10 2.47 -13.69 2.71
N GLY A 11 2.73 -13.03 1.60
CA GLY A 11 2.62 -11.58 1.42
C GLY A 11 3.97 -10.88 1.47
N SER A 12 4.17 -9.98 0.51
CA SER A 12 5.41 -9.21 0.34
C SER A 12 5.27 -7.74 0.69
N GLY A 13 4.26 -7.38 1.46
CA GLY A 13 4.14 -6.03 2.03
C GLY A 13 5.24 -5.74 3.06
N PRO A 14 5.26 -4.54 3.66
CA PRO A 14 6.29 -4.12 4.61
C PRO A 14 6.54 -5.13 5.74
N ALA A 15 5.46 -5.70 6.30
CA ALA A 15 5.55 -6.68 7.39
C ALA A 15 6.21 -7.98 6.94
N GLY A 16 5.78 -8.53 5.78
CA GLY A 16 6.35 -9.75 5.22
C GLY A 16 7.82 -9.61 4.86
N LEU A 17 8.19 -8.49 4.23
CA LEU A 17 9.59 -8.22 3.88
C LEU A 17 10.48 -8.03 5.11
N ALA A 18 10.02 -7.30 6.13
CA ALA A 18 10.75 -7.12 7.37
C ALA A 18 10.99 -8.47 8.07
N CYS A 19 9.96 -9.30 8.18
CA CYS A 19 10.04 -10.64 8.75
C CYS A 19 11.02 -11.53 7.96
N ALA A 20 10.88 -11.59 6.65
CA ALA A 20 11.71 -12.41 5.77
C ALA A 20 13.18 -12.06 5.90
N GLN A 21 13.53 -10.77 5.93
CA GLN A 21 14.91 -10.34 6.08
C GLN A 21 15.51 -10.75 7.42
N GLN A 22 14.78 -10.53 8.52
CA GLN A 22 15.27 -10.90 9.85
C GLN A 22 15.47 -12.42 10.00
N LEU A 23 14.55 -13.21 9.45
CA LEU A 23 14.65 -14.67 9.46
C LEU A 23 15.86 -15.16 8.63
N ALA A 24 16.08 -14.60 7.45
CA ALA A 24 17.23 -14.96 6.62
C ALA A 24 18.55 -14.60 7.33
N ARG A 25 18.65 -13.43 7.94
CA ARG A 25 19.82 -13.00 8.72
C ARG A 25 20.05 -13.85 9.97
N ALA A 26 18.99 -14.43 10.53
CA ALA A 26 19.08 -15.39 11.63
C ALA A 26 19.52 -16.80 11.17
N GLY A 27 19.73 -17.02 9.86
CA GLY A 27 20.21 -18.27 9.29
C GLY A 27 19.10 -19.27 8.93
N HIS A 28 17.89 -18.79 8.67
CA HIS A 28 16.78 -19.61 8.18
C HIS A 28 16.67 -19.55 6.65
N ASP A 29 16.16 -20.62 6.05
CA ASP A 29 15.80 -20.66 4.63
C ASP A 29 14.41 -20.04 4.45
N VAL A 30 14.33 -18.90 3.75
CA VAL A 30 13.10 -18.10 3.68
C VAL A 30 12.59 -17.99 2.25
N VAL A 31 11.31 -18.33 2.06
CA VAL A 31 10.58 -18.15 0.80
C VAL A 31 9.43 -17.20 1.02
N VAL A 32 9.38 -16.09 0.25
CA VAL A 32 8.26 -15.14 0.25
C VAL A 32 7.35 -15.44 -0.95
N ARG A 33 6.09 -15.71 -0.70
CA ARG A 33 5.04 -15.90 -1.72
C ARG A 33 4.20 -14.62 -1.81
N GLU A 34 4.03 -14.13 -3.01
CA GLU A 34 3.25 -12.92 -3.31
C GLU A 34 2.26 -13.21 -4.43
N LYS A 35 0.99 -12.85 -4.25
CA LYS A 35 -0.04 -13.06 -5.27
C LYS A 35 0.10 -12.12 -6.47
N SER A 36 0.61 -10.92 -6.24
CA SER A 36 0.85 -9.94 -7.31
C SER A 36 2.05 -10.35 -8.15
N ASP A 37 2.13 -9.82 -9.36
CA ASP A 37 3.21 -10.03 -10.31
C ASP A 37 4.55 -9.44 -9.85
N ARG A 38 4.53 -8.49 -8.88
CA ARG A 38 5.71 -7.85 -8.30
C ARG A 38 5.65 -7.81 -6.79
N ILE A 39 6.81 -7.88 -6.17
CA ILE A 39 7.02 -7.78 -4.73
C ILE A 39 6.86 -6.33 -4.24
N GLY A 40 6.34 -6.17 -3.02
CA GLY A 40 6.28 -4.89 -2.34
C GLY A 40 4.90 -4.51 -1.77
N GLY A 41 3.85 -5.24 -2.13
CA GLY A 41 2.50 -4.98 -1.64
C GLY A 41 2.07 -3.52 -1.85
N LEU A 42 1.56 -2.86 -0.81
CA LEU A 42 1.13 -1.45 -0.88
C LEU A 42 2.26 -0.47 -1.22
N MET A 43 3.51 -0.78 -0.89
CA MET A 43 4.64 0.05 -1.30
C MET A 43 4.80 0.07 -2.83
N ARG A 44 4.49 -1.04 -3.50
CA ARG A 44 4.55 -1.15 -4.96
C ARG A 44 3.31 -0.58 -5.65
N TYR A 45 2.12 -0.97 -5.18
CA TYR A 45 0.87 -0.72 -5.89
C TYR A 45 -0.05 0.31 -5.22
N GLY A 46 0.13 0.61 -3.92
CA GLY A 46 -0.67 1.60 -3.20
C GLY A 46 -0.03 2.98 -3.19
N ILE A 47 1.17 3.09 -2.66
CA ILE A 47 1.87 4.37 -2.51
C ILE A 47 2.35 4.88 -3.87
N PRO A 48 2.01 6.11 -4.28
CA PRO A 48 2.47 6.68 -5.54
C PRO A 48 3.99 6.92 -5.59
N ASP A 49 4.58 6.90 -6.79
CA ASP A 49 6.02 7.11 -7.00
C ASP A 49 6.53 8.43 -6.45
N PHE A 50 5.72 9.49 -6.51
CA PHE A 50 6.09 10.81 -5.97
C PHE A 50 6.20 10.84 -4.43
N LYS A 51 5.79 9.77 -3.74
CA LYS A 51 6.01 9.58 -2.29
C LYS A 51 7.01 8.48 -1.98
N LEU A 52 7.05 7.42 -2.80
CA LEU A 52 7.98 6.32 -2.65
C LEU A 52 8.42 5.80 -4.02
N GLU A 53 9.59 6.20 -4.44
CA GLU A 53 10.21 5.73 -5.69
C GLU A 53 10.44 4.22 -5.68
N LYS A 54 9.97 3.53 -6.72
CA LYS A 54 10.02 2.06 -6.82
C LYS A 54 11.44 1.47 -6.91
N PRO A 55 12.45 2.15 -7.49
CA PRO A 55 13.83 1.68 -7.42
C PRO A 55 14.34 1.43 -6.00
N SER A 56 13.81 2.11 -4.99
CA SER A 56 14.14 1.86 -3.58
C SER A 56 13.69 0.48 -3.12
N ILE A 57 12.52 0.01 -3.59
CA ILE A 57 12.02 -1.33 -3.33
C ILE A 57 12.87 -2.35 -4.05
N ASP A 58 13.19 -2.12 -5.32
CA ASP A 58 13.96 -3.05 -6.16
C ASP A 58 15.38 -3.24 -5.59
N ARG A 59 16.02 -2.17 -5.13
CA ARG A 59 17.31 -2.24 -4.43
C ARG A 59 17.23 -3.08 -3.14
N ARG A 60 16.17 -2.91 -2.35
CA ARG A 60 15.96 -3.71 -1.12
C ARG A 60 15.72 -5.17 -1.43
N MET A 61 14.96 -5.47 -2.46
CA MET A 61 14.75 -6.85 -2.91
C MET A 61 16.03 -7.51 -3.38
N ALA A 62 16.85 -6.80 -4.17
CA ALA A 62 18.15 -7.31 -4.61
C ALA A 62 19.06 -7.63 -3.42
N GLN A 63 19.10 -6.74 -2.41
CA GLN A 63 19.83 -6.97 -1.18
C GLN A 63 19.31 -8.21 -0.43
N MET A 64 18.00 -8.33 -0.24
CA MET A 64 17.40 -9.45 0.48
C MET A 64 17.61 -10.78 -0.26
N SER A 65 17.57 -10.77 -1.59
CA SER A 65 17.91 -11.94 -2.40
C SER A 65 19.37 -12.35 -2.20
N ALA A 66 20.29 -11.40 -2.15
CA ALA A 66 21.71 -11.67 -1.85
C ALA A 66 21.91 -12.17 -0.41
N GLU A 67 21.03 -11.81 0.52
CA GLU A 67 20.99 -12.33 1.90
C GLU A 67 20.30 -13.71 2.00
N GLY A 68 19.85 -14.29 0.89
CA GLY A 68 19.28 -15.65 0.83
C GLY A 68 17.75 -15.73 0.82
N VAL A 69 17.03 -14.61 0.76
CA VAL A 69 15.56 -14.63 0.63
C VAL A 69 15.16 -15.02 -0.79
N VAL A 70 14.29 -16.01 -0.93
CA VAL A 70 13.73 -16.45 -2.20
C VAL A 70 12.36 -15.81 -2.40
N PHE A 71 12.16 -15.07 -3.49
CA PHE A 71 10.87 -14.46 -3.85
C PHE A 71 10.12 -15.29 -4.89
N ARG A 72 8.81 -15.47 -4.69
CA ARG A 72 7.88 -16.16 -5.59
C ARG A 72 6.65 -15.27 -5.84
N PRO A 73 6.77 -14.29 -6.76
CA PRO A 73 5.61 -13.49 -7.20
C PRO A 73 4.67 -14.33 -8.08
N GLY A 74 3.41 -13.87 -8.24
CA GLY A 74 2.38 -14.53 -9.04
C GLY A 74 1.85 -15.81 -8.39
N VAL A 75 2.00 -16.00 -7.08
CA VAL A 75 1.54 -17.19 -6.36
C VAL A 75 0.58 -16.80 -5.24
N GLU A 76 -0.70 -17.00 -5.45
CA GLU A 76 -1.74 -16.79 -4.42
C GLU A 76 -1.93 -18.05 -3.58
N VAL A 77 -1.60 -17.94 -2.30
CA VAL A 77 -1.80 -19.03 -1.34
C VAL A 77 -3.29 -19.23 -1.10
N GLY A 78 -3.76 -20.47 -1.23
CA GLY A 78 -5.19 -20.82 -1.18
C GLY A 78 -5.83 -20.99 -2.57
N ARG A 79 -5.17 -20.50 -3.64
CA ARG A 79 -5.58 -20.71 -5.03
C ARG A 79 -4.50 -21.48 -5.82
N ASP A 80 -3.28 -20.95 -5.84
CA ASP A 80 -2.17 -21.50 -6.65
C ASP A 80 -1.24 -22.40 -5.82
N ALA A 81 -1.28 -22.26 -4.49
CA ALA A 81 -0.55 -23.07 -3.55
C ALA A 81 -1.46 -23.52 -2.41
N ASP A 82 -1.46 -24.82 -2.12
CA ASP A 82 -2.25 -25.40 -1.04
C ASP A 82 -1.64 -25.04 0.33
N PRO A 83 -2.40 -24.35 1.23
CA PRO A 83 -1.93 -24.02 2.56
C PRO A 83 -1.55 -25.25 3.41
N LYS A 84 -2.23 -26.41 3.22
CA LYS A 84 -1.92 -27.64 3.96
C LYS A 84 -0.58 -28.21 3.53
N ALA A 85 -0.33 -28.28 2.23
CA ALA A 85 0.96 -28.73 1.71
C ALA A 85 2.10 -27.81 2.18
N MET A 86 1.85 -26.52 2.34
CA MET A 86 2.85 -25.59 2.89
C MET A 86 3.20 -25.93 4.37
N LEU A 87 2.23 -26.36 5.18
CA LEU A 87 2.49 -26.77 6.57
C LEU A 87 3.31 -28.07 6.67
N GLU A 88 3.30 -28.90 5.62
CA GLU A 88 4.13 -30.10 5.52
C GLU A 88 5.54 -29.78 4.97
N GLU A 89 5.63 -28.80 4.08
CA GLU A 89 6.88 -28.40 3.42
C GLU A 89 7.77 -27.51 4.30
N TYR A 90 7.19 -26.64 5.11
CA TYR A 90 7.89 -25.63 5.90
C TYR A 90 7.79 -25.89 7.39
N ASP A 91 8.86 -25.61 8.14
CA ASP A 91 8.84 -25.64 9.61
C ASP A 91 7.94 -24.58 10.24
N ALA A 92 7.71 -23.48 9.52
CA ALA A 92 6.80 -22.41 9.93
C ALA A 92 6.24 -21.65 8.72
N VAL A 93 5.02 -21.13 8.85
CA VAL A 93 4.36 -20.27 7.88
C VAL A 93 3.95 -18.97 8.56
N VAL A 94 4.38 -17.84 8.00
CA VAL A 94 4.04 -16.49 8.48
C VAL A 94 3.01 -15.88 7.55
N LEU A 95 1.87 -15.47 8.09
CA LEU A 95 0.82 -14.79 7.32
C LEU A 95 0.99 -13.27 7.45
N ALA A 96 1.34 -12.62 6.36
CA ALA A 96 1.56 -11.18 6.25
C ALA A 96 0.83 -10.57 5.03
N GLY A 97 -0.36 -11.09 4.74
CA GLY A 97 -1.16 -10.75 3.55
C GLY A 97 -1.78 -9.35 3.55
N GLY A 98 -1.72 -8.63 4.69
CA GLY A 98 -2.32 -7.30 4.82
C GLY A 98 -3.85 -7.33 4.92
N ALA A 99 -4.46 -6.16 4.82
CA ALA A 99 -5.92 -5.97 4.82
C ALA A 99 -6.34 -5.34 3.48
N GLU A 100 -6.98 -6.13 2.62
CA GLU A 100 -7.34 -5.69 1.26
C GLU A 100 -8.82 -5.35 1.10
N LYS A 101 -9.66 -5.82 2.03
CA LYS A 101 -11.09 -5.48 1.98
C LYS A 101 -11.26 -4.01 2.37
N PRO A 102 -11.72 -3.15 1.43
CA PRO A 102 -11.93 -1.73 1.73
C PRO A 102 -13.09 -1.57 2.73
N ARG A 103 -13.03 -0.50 3.51
CA ARG A 103 -14.21 -0.02 4.23
C ARG A 103 -15.11 0.68 3.22
N ASP A 104 -16.34 0.19 3.10
CA ASP A 104 -17.31 0.82 2.21
C ASP A 104 -18.10 1.91 2.95
N LEU A 105 -18.69 2.80 2.17
CA LEU A 105 -19.60 3.85 2.63
C LEU A 105 -20.97 3.60 2.00
N PRO A 106 -21.86 2.83 2.66
CA PRO A 106 -23.15 2.45 2.11
C PRO A 106 -24.16 3.59 2.21
N VAL A 107 -24.03 4.57 1.33
CA VAL A 107 -24.94 5.72 1.21
C VAL A 107 -25.62 5.72 -0.16
N PRO A 108 -26.76 6.41 -0.33
CA PRO A 108 -27.38 6.57 -1.64
C PRO A 108 -26.40 7.13 -2.67
N GLY A 109 -26.33 6.51 -3.84
CA GLY A 109 -25.39 6.87 -4.90
C GLY A 109 -24.04 6.16 -4.86
N ARG A 110 -23.81 5.24 -3.91
CA ARG A 110 -22.57 4.45 -3.85
C ARG A 110 -22.31 3.63 -5.11
N ASP A 111 -23.37 3.22 -5.80
CA ASP A 111 -23.38 2.42 -7.02
C ASP A 111 -23.28 3.24 -8.31
N LEU A 112 -23.19 4.56 -8.21
CA LEU A 112 -23.07 5.43 -9.38
C LEU A 112 -21.71 5.25 -10.07
N ALA A 113 -21.70 5.44 -11.39
CA ALA A 113 -20.49 5.44 -12.18
C ALA A 113 -19.52 6.54 -11.72
N GLY A 114 -18.24 6.22 -11.62
CA GLY A 114 -17.21 7.15 -11.17
C GLY A 114 -16.94 7.13 -9.67
N VAL A 115 -17.63 6.27 -8.91
CA VAL A 115 -17.35 6.04 -7.48
C VAL A 115 -16.43 4.81 -7.36
N HIS A 116 -15.20 5.04 -6.94
CA HIS A 116 -14.12 4.04 -6.92
C HIS A 116 -13.47 3.94 -5.55
N PHE A 117 -13.00 2.76 -5.20
CA PHE A 117 -12.08 2.62 -4.07
C PHE A 117 -10.68 3.12 -4.45
N ALA A 118 -9.95 3.64 -3.48
CA ALA A 118 -8.56 4.10 -3.70
C ALA A 118 -7.67 3.00 -4.31
N MET A 119 -7.86 1.74 -3.88
CA MET A 119 -7.11 0.60 -4.38
C MET A 119 -7.57 0.07 -5.75
N GLU A 120 -8.59 0.66 -6.35
CA GLU A 120 -8.91 0.50 -7.78
C GLU A 120 -8.21 1.58 -8.61
N PHE A 121 -8.01 2.76 -8.06
CA PHE A 121 -7.44 3.93 -8.72
C PHE A 121 -5.90 3.96 -8.70
N LEU A 122 -5.31 3.87 -7.50
CA LEU A 122 -3.87 4.04 -7.30
C LEU A 122 -3.01 2.97 -7.99
N PRO A 123 -3.36 1.65 -7.95
CA PRO A 123 -2.55 0.63 -8.61
C PRO A 123 -2.48 0.81 -10.13
N LEU A 124 -3.56 1.24 -10.77
CA LEU A 124 -3.58 1.48 -12.21
C LEU A 124 -2.60 2.60 -12.60
N GLN A 125 -2.59 3.69 -11.81
CA GLN A 125 -1.64 4.78 -12.04
C GLN A 125 -0.20 4.36 -11.79
N ASN A 126 0.07 3.60 -10.73
CA ASN A 126 1.42 3.11 -10.42
C ASN A 126 1.95 2.18 -11.54
N LYS A 127 1.10 1.38 -12.14
CA LYS A 127 1.45 0.55 -13.31
C LYS A 127 1.80 1.41 -14.53
N VAL A 128 1.00 2.45 -14.79
CA VAL A 128 1.28 3.40 -15.90
C VAL A 128 2.60 4.13 -15.69
N VAL A 129 2.87 4.61 -14.47
CA VAL A 129 4.16 5.24 -14.13
C VAL A 129 5.33 4.27 -14.29
N ALA A 130 5.11 2.98 -14.03
CA ALA A 130 6.09 1.92 -14.28
C ALA A 130 6.28 1.57 -15.78
N GLY A 131 5.59 2.27 -16.69
CA GLY A 131 5.69 2.07 -18.15
C GLY A 131 4.75 1.00 -18.73
N GLU A 132 3.81 0.50 -17.93
CA GLU A 132 2.84 -0.49 -18.40
C GLU A 132 1.68 0.17 -19.16
N ARG A 133 1.17 -0.53 -20.16
CA ARG A 133 -0.10 -0.15 -20.81
C ARG A 133 -1.25 -0.75 -20.02
N VAL A 134 -2.07 0.10 -19.44
CA VAL A 134 -3.22 -0.32 -18.60
C VAL A 134 -4.51 -0.03 -19.35
N ALA A 135 -5.25 -1.09 -19.71
CA ALA A 135 -6.59 -0.94 -20.26
C ALA A 135 -7.57 -0.52 -19.15
N GLY A 136 -8.48 0.40 -19.47
CA GLY A 136 -9.52 0.83 -18.51
C GLY A 136 -8.98 1.65 -17.32
N GLN A 137 -7.88 2.38 -17.51
CA GLN A 137 -7.34 3.26 -16.47
C GLN A 137 -8.39 4.27 -16.00
N ILE A 138 -8.55 4.40 -14.70
CA ILE A 138 -9.38 5.44 -14.10
C ILE A 138 -8.61 6.76 -14.17
N LEU A 139 -9.20 7.77 -14.85
CA LEU A 139 -8.55 9.06 -15.07
C LEU A 139 -9.35 10.19 -14.43
N ALA A 140 -8.63 11.06 -13.73
CA ALA A 140 -9.15 12.29 -13.14
C ALA A 140 -9.07 13.50 -14.08
N THR A 141 -8.43 13.36 -15.25
CA THR A 141 -8.19 14.46 -16.21
C THR A 141 -9.47 15.22 -16.54
N GLY A 142 -9.47 16.54 -16.28
CA GLY A 142 -10.58 17.44 -16.54
C GLY A 142 -11.83 17.24 -15.66
N LYS A 143 -11.75 16.36 -14.64
CA LYS A 143 -12.89 16.06 -13.76
C LYS A 143 -12.80 16.82 -12.44
N HIS A 144 -13.96 17.05 -11.83
CA HIS A 144 -14.06 17.47 -10.45
C HIS A 144 -14.04 16.22 -9.57
N VAL A 145 -12.97 16.06 -8.77
CA VAL A 145 -12.73 14.87 -7.97
C VAL A 145 -13.09 15.14 -6.52
N VAL A 146 -13.83 14.22 -5.91
CA VAL A 146 -14.09 14.21 -4.47
C VAL A 146 -13.37 13.00 -3.87
N VAL A 147 -12.52 13.24 -2.88
CA VAL A 147 -11.82 12.22 -2.10
C VAL A 147 -12.49 12.14 -0.73
N ILE A 148 -13.01 10.98 -0.37
CA ILE A 148 -13.64 10.74 0.95
C ILE A 148 -12.65 10.01 1.84
N GLY A 149 -12.17 10.70 2.87
CA GLY A 149 -11.20 10.24 3.85
C GLY A 149 -9.93 11.09 3.89
N GLY A 150 -9.53 11.51 5.10
CA GLY A 150 -8.42 12.43 5.36
C GLY A 150 -7.07 11.77 5.64
N GLY A 151 -6.97 10.43 5.57
CA GLY A 151 -5.73 9.70 5.85
C GLY A 151 -4.72 9.75 4.69
N ASP A 152 -3.58 9.05 4.88
CA ASP A 152 -2.49 9.01 3.89
C ASP A 152 -2.93 8.49 2.53
N THR A 153 -3.81 7.48 2.49
CA THR A 153 -4.37 6.96 1.24
C THR A 153 -5.22 8.02 0.51
N GLY A 154 -6.00 8.81 1.26
CA GLY A 154 -6.73 9.94 0.68
C GLY A 154 -5.79 10.98 0.10
N SER A 155 -4.72 11.32 0.83
CA SER A 155 -3.67 12.22 0.34
C SER A 155 -2.98 11.70 -0.94
N ASP A 156 -2.78 10.38 -1.05
CA ASP A 156 -2.26 9.76 -2.27
C ASP A 156 -3.22 9.90 -3.45
N CYS A 157 -4.53 9.75 -3.21
CA CYS A 157 -5.55 9.99 -4.22
C CYS A 157 -5.60 11.46 -4.66
N VAL A 158 -5.47 12.42 -3.72
CA VAL A 158 -5.39 13.86 -4.03
C VAL A 158 -4.21 14.14 -4.96
N GLY A 159 -2.99 13.75 -4.57
CA GLY A 159 -1.80 14.01 -5.37
C GLY A 159 -1.83 13.32 -6.74
N THR A 160 -2.35 12.09 -6.80
CA THR A 160 -2.53 11.36 -8.06
C THR A 160 -3.54 12.08 -8.97
N SER A 161 -4.66 12.54 -8.43
CA SER A 161 -5.69 13.25 -9.21
C SER A 161 -5.17 14.57 -9.76
N ASN A 162 -4.42 15.34 -8.97
CA ASN A 162 -3.79 16.56 -9.43
C ASN A 162 -2.81 16.30 -10.58
N ARG A 163 -1.95 15.29 -10.46
CA ARG A 163 -0.98 14.90 -11.50
C ARG A 163 -1.63 14.35 -12.76
N GLN A 164 -2.80 13.78 -12.65
CA GLN A 164 -3.61 13.40 -13.82
C GLN A 164 -4.35 14.59 -14.47
N GLY A 165 -4.24 15.80 -13.93
CA GLY A 165 -4.88 17.00 -14.49
C GLY A 165 -6.36 17.11 -14.14
N ALA A 166 -6.76 16.81 -12.91
CA ALA A 166 -8.11 17.09 -12.43
C ALA A 166 -8.43 18.57 -12.51
N ALA A 167 -9.68 18.93 -12.85
CA ALA A 167 -10.15 20.31 -12.86
C ALA A 167 -10.24 20.89 -11.44
N SER A 168 -10.59 20.07 -10.46
CA SER A 168 -10.52 20.39 -9.04
C SER A 168 -10.46 19.12 -8.21
N VAL A 169 -9.88 19.21 -7.02
CA VAL A 169 -9.90 18.13 -6.03
C VAL A 169 -10.42 18.67 -4.71
N THR A 170 -11.44 18.02 -4.15
CA THR A 170 -11.97 18.32 -2.82
C THR A 170 -11.85 17.07 -1.97
N GLN A 171 -11.34 17.21 -0.74
CA GLN A 171 -11.23 16.10 0.21
C GLN A 171 -12.14 16.34 1.41
N PHE A 172 -12.95 15.34 1.75
CA PHE A 172 -13.81 15.33 2.93
C PHE A 172 -13.24 14.43 4.02
N GLU A 173 -13.34 14.89 5.26
CA GLU A 173 -12.99 14.10 6.43
C GLU A 173 -14.21 13.98 7.36
N LEU A 174 -14.38 12.81 7.97
CA LEU A 174 -15.46 12.53 8.89
C LEU A 174 -15.29 13.27 10.25
N LEU A 175 -14.03 13.38 10.68
CA LEU A 175 -13.71 13.98 11.96
C LEU A 175 -13.67 15.52 11.85
N PRO A 176 -13.95 16.24 12.96
CA PRO A 176 -13.78 17.68 13.01
C PRO A 176 -12.37 18.10 12.60
N ARG A 177 -12.25 19.25 11.96
CA ARG A 177 -10.94 19.80 11.58
C ARG A 177 -10.04 19.93 12.82
N PRO A 178 -8.87 19.28 12.83
CA PRO A 178 -7.92 19.42 13.93
C PRO A 178 -7.42 20.86 14.05
N PRO A 179 -6.95 21.27 15.25
CA PRO A 179 -6.34 22.57 15.45
C PRO A 179 -5.05 22.72 14.61
N GLU A 180 -4.70 23.94 14.25
CA GLU A 180 -3.47 24.21 13.48
C GLU A 180 -2.20 23.97 14.29
N ALA A 181 -2.24 24.23 15.59
CA ALA A 181 -1.17 23.97 16.54
C ALA A 181 -1.58 22.89 17.55
N GLU A 182 -0.62 22.09 18.01
CA GLU A 182 -0.87 21.09 19.04
C GLU A 182 -1.07 21.73 20.42
N ASP A 183 -1.99 21.19 21.21
CA ASP A 183 -2.11 21.47 22.63
C ASP A 183 -1.35 20.39 23.42
N LYS A 184 -0.06 20.66 23.73
CA LYS A 184 0.82 19.72 24.44
C LYS A 184 0.29 19.26 25.80
N PRO A 185 -0.24 20.13 26.66
CA PRO A 185 -0.82 19.72 27.94
C PRO A 185 -1.94 18.70 27.80
N LEU A 186 -2.71 18.75 26.71
CA LEU A 186 -3.83 17.85 26.47
C LEU A 186 -3.41 16.49 25.87
N VAL A 187 -2.36 16.46 25.06
CA VAL A 187 -2.03 15.27 24.28
C VAL A 187 -0.75 14.55 24.72
N TRP A 188 0.17 15.22 25.42
CA TRP A 188 1.41 14.59 25.88
C TRP A 188 1.15 13.45 26.90
N PRO A 189 1.77 12.27 26.79
CA PRO A 189 2.86 11.86 25.87
C PRO A 189 2.36 11.23 24.57
N TYR A 190 1.11 11.36 24.24
CA TYR A 190 0.52 10.76 23.04
C TYR A 190 0.85 11.56 21.78
N TRP A 191 0.42 11.01 20.65
CA TRP A 191 0.64 11.61 19.34
C TRP A 191 -0.09 12.95 19.22
N PRO A 192 0.54 14.02 18.72
CA PRO A 192 -0.08 15.34 18.67
C PRO A 192 -1.28 15.37 17.73
N ILE A 193 -2.39 15.91 18.24
CA ILE A 193 -3.60 16.20 17.44
C ILE A 193 -3.44 17.58 16.85
N LYS A 194 -3.10 17.64 15.57
CA LYS A 194 -3.00 18.89 14.80
C LYS A 194 -3.30 18.67 13.33
N LEU A 195 -3.72 19.73 12.65
CA LEU A 195 -3.92 19.71 11.20
C LEU A 195 -2.60 19.40 10.50
N ARG A 196 -2.60 18.34 9.70
CA ARG A 196 -1.44 17.95 8.88
C ARG A 196 -1.72 18.24 7.43
N THR A 197 -0.75 18.84 6.77
CA THR A 197 -0.78 19.07 5.33
C THR A 197 0.34 18.23 4.72
N SER A 198 0.00 17.41 3.73
CA SER A 198 1.00 16.70 2.91
C SER A 198 1.33 17.53 1.67
N SER A 199 2.43 17.20 1.00
CA SER A 199 2.78 17.80 -0.28
C SER A 199 1.65 17.70 -1.32
N SER A 200 0.88 16.61 -1.30
CA SER A 200 -0.27 16.44 -2.20
C SER A 200 -1.35 17.51 -2.02
N HIS A 201 -1.57 17.98 -0.80
CA HIS A 201 -2.52 19.05 -0.52
C HIS A 201 -2.03 20.42 -1.00
N GLU A 202 -0.70 20.63 -0.95
CA GLU A 202 -0.06 21.87 -1.42
C GLU A 202 -0.15 22.03 -2.95
N GLU A 203 -0.32 20.93 -3.68
CA GLU A 203 -0.53 20.92 -5.13
C GLU A 203 -1.93 21.39 -5.57
N GLY A 204 -2.81 21.64 -4.63
CA GLY A 204 -4.17 22.13 -4.86
C GLY A 204 -5.23 21.12 -4.40
N CYS A 205 -5.81 21.38 -3.24
CA CYS A 205 -6.92 20.60 -2.72
C CYS A 205 -7.75 21.45 -1.76
N LYS A 206 -9.06 21.48 -1.98
CA LYS A 206 -10.00 22.01 -0.99
C LYS A 206 -10.25 20.91 0.05
N ARG A 207 -10.20 21.27 1.35
CA ARG A 207 -10.45 20.34 2.46
C ARG A 207 -11.63 20.85 3.29
N ASP A 208 -12.67 20.03 3.41
CA ASP A 208 -13.90 20.31 4.14
C ASP A 208 -14.20 19.17 5.12
#